data_d0f9c97f22769808c1daf6b453b6b188
#
_entry.id   d0f9c97f22769808c1daf6b453b6b188
#
_cell.length_a   1.000
_cell.length_b   1.000
_cell.length_c   1.000
_cell.angle_alpha   90.00
_cell.angle_beta   90.00
_cell.angle_gamma   90.00
#
_symmetry.space_group_name_H-M   'P 1'
#
loop_
_entity.id
_entity.type
_entity.pdbx_description
1 polymer ?
#
loop_
_entity_poly.entity_id
_entity_poly.type
_entity_poly.pdbx_seq_one_letter_code
_entity_poly.pdbx_strand_id
1 'polypeptide(L)'
;ELKGEPCVSIDTNPSPKKNICTSRSFGVKVTEIQSLKESISSHAARCAEKLREQKGCARYISVIIKTNPFNKLDDYYCGYKTINFNVPTNDTMDIVGAAETLLDSIYKKGLVYKKSGVIVGDIIPQNQIQLNMFETDQNRIKRDSLNSAVDLINQSIGRNTVHIGSQGIAKVWQLKQEKLSPCYTTKWGDLLRVRC
;
A
#
# COMPACT_ATOMS: atom_id res chain seq x y z
N GLU A 1 -24.37 -13.42 17.03
CA GLU A 1 -23.75 -12.30 17.80
C GLU A 1 -24.80 -11.42 18.47
N LEU A 2 -25.94 -11.13 17.83
CA LEU A 2 -27.03 -10.34 18.47
C LEU A 2 -27.62 -10.98 19.73
N LYS A 3 -27.45 -12.28 19.91
CA LYS A 3 -27.86 -13.03 21.13
C LYS A 3 -26.74 -13.21 22.14
N GLY A 4 -25.56 -12.57 21.93
CA GLY A 4 -24.41 -12.68 22.82
C GLY A 4 -23.54 -13.92 22.58
N GLU A 5 -23.86 -14.77 21.62
CA GLU A 5 -23.02 -15.91 21.25
C GLU A 5 -22.02 -15.49 20.19
N PRO A 6 -20.67 -15.61 20.41
CA PRO A 6 -19.68 -15.24 19.42
C PRO A 6 -19.68 -16.23 18.25
N CYS A 7 -19.94 -15.76 17.03
CA CYS A 7 -19.84 -16.55 15.80
C CYS A 7 -18.39 -16.77 15.35
N VAL A 8 -17.50 -15.85 15.71
CA VAL A 8 -16.06 -15.92 15.43
C VAL A 8 -15.31 -15.64 16.72
N SER A 9 -14.44 -16.55 17.12
CA SER A 9 -13.57 -16.34 18.27
C SER A 9 -12.51 -15.27 17.99
N ILE A 10 -12.13 -14.52 19.02
CA ILE A 10 -11.02 -13.56 18.94
C ILE A 10 -9.72 -14.37 18.84
N ASP A 11 -8.99 -14.20 17.74
CA ASP A 11 -7.64 -14.75 17.60
C ASP A 11 -6.65 -13.83 18.32
N THR A 12 -6.15 -14.28 19.44
CA THR A 12 -5.17 -13.53 20.25
C THR A 12 -3.75 -13.62 19.73
N ASN A 13 -3.48 -14.53 18.79
CA ASN A 13 -2.14 -14.71 18.22
C ASN A 13 -2.20 -14.95 16.71
N PRO A 14 -2.58 -13.92 15.92
CA PRO A 14 -2.78 -14.07 14.50
C PRO A 14 -1.48 -14.48 13.79
N SER A 15 -1.59 -15.45 12.89
CA SER A 15 -0.46 -15.89 12.08
C SER A 15 0.07 -14.74 11.17
N PRO A 16 1.39 -14.72 10.87
CA PRO A 16 1.95 -13.72 9.97
C PRO A 16 1.24 -13.72 8.61
N LYS A 17 1.02 -12.53 8.07
CA LYS A 17 0.34 -12.37 6.77
C LYS A 17 1.20 -12.93 5.65
N LYS A 18 0.64 -13.78 4.82
CA LYS A 18 1.31 -14.32 3.62
C LYS A 18 1.33 -13.32 2.46
N ASN A 19 0.36 -12.40 2.42
CA ASN A 19 0.24 -11.36 1.41
C ASN A 19 -0.23 -10.05 2.05
N ILE A 20 0.23 -8.93 1.50
CA ILE A 20 -0.21 -7.58 1.88
C ILE A 20 -0.76 -6.88 0.65
N CYS A 21 -1.99 -6.43 0.73
CA CYS A 21 -2.64 -5.64 -0.31
C CYS A 21 -2.90 -4.22 0.19
N THR A 22 -2.56 -3.23 -0.63
CA THR A 22 -2.96 -1.84 -0.44
C THR A 22 -3.60 -1.34 -1.72
N SER A 23 -4.87 -0.96 -1.66
CA SER A 23 -5.62 -0.46 -2.80
C SER A 23 -6.63 0.58 -2.39
N ARG A 24 -6.92 1.53 -3.28
CA ARG A 24 -7.98 2.53 -3.07
C ARG A 24 -8.70 2.87 -4.37
N SER A 25 -9.98 3.19 -4.25
CA SER A 25 -10.73 3.83 -5.33
C SER A 25 -10.43 5.33 -5.35
N PHE A 26 -10.48 5.92 -6.55
CA PHE A 26 -10.24 7.34 -6.74
C PHE A 26 -11.50 8.16 -6.45
N GLY A 27 -11.31 9.34 -5.85
CA GLY A 27 -12.38 10.32 -5.61
C GLY A 27 -12.72 11.16 -6.82
N VAL A 28 -11.82 11.20 -7.81
CA VAL A 28 -11.95 11.94 -9.06
C VAL A 28 -11.70 11.01 -10.25
N LYS A 29 -12.04 11.47 -11.45
CA LYS A 29 -11.68 10.77 -12.69
C LYS A 29 -10.18 10.88 -12.91
N VAL A 30 -9.49 9.74 -13.01
CA VAL A 30 -8.04 9.65 -13.25
C VAL A 30 -7.82 9.08 -14.65
N THR A 31 -7.21 9.87 -15.52
CA THR A 31 -6.88 9.49 -16.90
C THR A 31 -5.38 9.54 -17.17
N GLU A 32 -4.67 10.36 -16.38
CA GLU A 32 -3.25 10.61 -16.58
C GLU A 32 -2.38 9.58 -15.85
N ILE A 33 -1.33 9.14 -16.53
CA ILE A 33 -0.36 8.18 -15.98
C ILE A 33 0.34 8.72 -14.74
N GLN A 34 0.59 10.03 -14.67
CA GLN A 34 1.27 10.65 -13.54
C GLN A 34 0.48 10.45 -12.23
N SER A 35 -0.82 10.72 -12.24
CA SER A 35 -1.68 10.50 -11.07
C SER A 35 -1.77 9.02 -10.66
N LEU A 36 -1.70 8.10 -11.65
CA LEU A 36 -1.63 6.67 -11.38
C LEU A 36 -0.28 6.29 -10.77
N LYS A 37 0.84 6.84 -11.26
CA LYS A 37 2.18 6.63 -10.69
C LYS A 37 2.23 7.07 -9.23
N GLU A 38 1.75 8.25 -8.90
CA GLU A 38 1.67 8.76 -7.53
C GLU A 38 0.85 7.84 -6.61
N SER A 39 -0.29 7.37 -7.11
CA SER A 39 -1.15 6.44 -6.36
C SER A 39 -0.48 5.09 -6.13
N ILE A 40 0.10 4.49 -7.17
CA ILE A 40 0.77 3.19 -7.09
C ILE A 40 2.02 3.28 -6.21
N SER A 41 2.84 4.33 -6.34
CA SER A 41 4.01 4.57 -5.49
C SER A 41 3.60 4.72 -4.02
N SER A 42 2.49 5.41 -3.74
CA SER A 42 1.95 5.52 -2.38
C SER A 42 1.49 4.16 -1.82
N HIS A 43 0.85 3.33 -2.64
CA HIS A 43 0.42 1.98 -2.23
C HIS A 43 1.62 1.05 -2.04
N ALA A 44 2.62 1.12 -2.91
CA ALA A 44 3.86 0.34 -2.84
C ALA A 44 4.67 0.68 -1.57
N ALA A 45 4.86 1.97 -1.30
CA ALA A 45 5.53 2.42 -0.08
C ALA A 45 4.82 1.94 1.19
N ARG A 46 3.47 1.99 1.22
CA ARG A 46 2.69 1.47 2.34
C ARG A 46 2.78 -0.06 2.49
N CYS A 47 2.91 -0.79 1.38
CA CYS A 47 3.18 -2.23 1.44
C CYS A 47 4.55 -2.52 2.03
N ALA A 48 5.60 -1.76 1.63
CA ALA A 48 6.95 -1.88 2.17
C ALA A 48 7.01 -1.62 3.69
N GLU A 49 6.36 -0.56 4.15
CA GLU A 49 6.23 -0.25 5.57
C GLU A 49 5.60 -1.42 6.37
N LYS A 50 4.48 -1.96 5.87
CA LYS A 50 3.81 -3.11 6.52
C LYS A 50 4.64 -4.40 6.49
N LEU A 51 5.47 -4.61 5.45
CA LEU A 51 6.41 -5.72 5.41
C LEU A 51 7.44 -5.60 6.53
N ARG A 52 8.01 -4.41 6.72
CA ARG A 52 8.98 -4.16 7.79
C ARG A 52 8.37 -4.24 9.18
N GLU A 53 7.12 -3.76 9.38
CA GLU A 53 6.37 -3.90 10.64
C GLU A 53 6.28 -5.37 11.10
N GLN A 54 6.14 -6.32 10.17
CA GLN A 54 6.10 -7.77 10.48
C GLN A 54 7.44 -8.47 10.27
N LYS A 55 8.54 -7.74 10.05
CA LYS A 55 9.90 -8.27 9.79
C LYS A 55 9.92 -9.28 8.64
N GLY A 56 9.13 -9.01 7.59
CA GLY A 56 9.00 -9.84 6.41
C GLY A 56 9.60 -9.21 5.17
N CYS A 57 9.90 -10.06 4.16
CA CYS A 57 10.30 -9.64 2.82
C CYS A 57 9.43 -10.36 1.79
N ALA A 58 9.03 -9.65 0.73
CA ALA A 58 8.19 -10.19 -0.32
C ALA A 58 9.02 -10.76 -1.46
N ARG A 59 8.55 -11.87 -2.04
CA ARG A 59 9.16 -12.48 -3.24
C ARG A 59 8.54 -11.97 -4.53
N TYR A 60 7.31 -11.45 -4.49
CA TYR A 60 6.68 -10.89 -5.68
C TYR A 60 5.90 -9.63 -5.38
N ILE A 61 5.67 -8.85 -6.42
CA ILE A 61 4.76 -7.71 -6.42
C ILE A 61 3.80 -7.80 -7.60
N SER A 62 2.57 -7.42 -7.36
CA SER A 62 1.53 -7.29 -8.38
C SER A 62 0.92 -5.91 -8.34
N VAL A 63 0.67 -5.34 -9.51
CA VAL A 63 -0.03 -4.07 -9.67
C VAL A 63 -1.36 -4.31 -10.36
N ILE A 64 -2.39 -3.62 -9.87
CA ILE A 64 -3.74 -3.67 -10.44
C ILE A 64 -4.26 -2.26 -10.66
N ILE A 65 -4.83 -2.01 -11.83
CA ILE A 65 -5.59 -0.80 -12.17
C ILE A 65 -6.91 -1.20 -12.80
N LYS A 66 -8.00 -0.51 -12.43
CA LYS A 66 -9.35 -0.85 -12.92
C LYS A 66 -10.13 0.40 -13.30
N THR A 67 -10.92 0.31 -14.38
CA THR A 67 -11.98 1.26 -14.70
C THR A 67 -13.23 0.95 -13.87
N ASN A 68 -14.29 1.74 -14.02
CA ASN A 68 -15.53 1.54 -13.30
C ASN A 68 -16.38 0.44 -14.00
N PRO A 69 -16.65 -0.72 -13.35
CA PRO A 69 -17.45 -1.78 -13.97
C PRO A 69 -18.96 -1.44 -14.10
N PHE A 70 -19.42 -0.42 -13.36
CA PHE A 70 -20.84 -0.01 -13.36
C PHE A 70 -21.14 1.10 -14.37
N ASN A 71 -20.12 1.68 -15.01
CA ASN A 71 -20.33 2.68 -16.04
C ASN A 71 -20.50 2.00 -17.40
N LYS A 72 -21.73 2.02 -17.93
CA LYS A 72 -22.07 1.42 -19.24
C LYS A 72 -21.51 2.21 -20.44
N LEU A 73 -21.03 3.44 -20.22
CA LEU A 73 -20.50 4.33 -21.25
C LEU A 73 -18.99 4.12 -21.49
N ASP A 74 -18.28 3.56 -20.55
CA ASP A 74 -16.84 3.34 -20.62
C ASP A 74 -16.55 1.83 -20.69
N ASP A 75 -15.57 1.46 -21.54
CA ASP A 75 -15.11 0.08 -21.61
C ASP A 75 -14.53 -0.38 -20.28
N TYR A 76 -14.98 -1.55 -19.81
CA TYR A 76 -14.39 -2.15 -18.63
C TYR A 76 -12.98 -2.66 -18.93
N TYR A 77 -12.02 -2.17 -18.16
CA TYR A 77 -10.63 -2.61 -18.21
C TYR A 77 -10.11 -2.96 -16.81
N CYS A 78 -9.45 -4.10 -16.70
CA CYS A 78 -8.73 -4.54 -15.53
C CYS A 78 -7.31 -4.92 -15.94
N GLY A 79 -6.36 -4.00 -15.75
CA GLY A 79 -4.94 -4.27 -15.93
C GLY A 79 -4.39 -4.91 -14.65
N TYR A 80 -3.74 -6.07 -14.79
CA TYR A 80 -3.10 -6.81 -13.70
C TYR A 80 -1.80 -7.40 -14.20
N LYS A 81 -0.71 -7.21 -13.47
CA LYS A 81 0.58 -7.81 -13.81
C LYS A 81 1.40 -8.05 -12.54
N THR A 82 2.19 -9.12 -12.57
CA THR A 82 3.04 -9.56 -11.46
C THR A 82 4.49 -9.72 -11.94
N ILE A 83 5.43 -9.42 -11.06
CA ILE A 83 6.86 -9.70 -11.22
C ILE A 83 7.41 -10.28 -9.94
N ASN A 84 8.33 -11.24 -10.06
CA ASN A 84 9.08 -11.79 -8.95
C ASN A 84 10.36 -10.98 -8.74
N PHE A 85 10.73 -10.76 -7.49
CA PHE A 85 12.02 -10.19 -7.13
C PHE A 85 13.09 -11.30 -7.20
N ASN A 86 14.26 -10.98 -7.74
CA ASN A 86 15.39 -11.93 -7.76
C ASN A 86 15.84 -12.28 -6.33
N VAL A 87 15.80 -11.31 -5.44
CA VAL A 87 16.02 -11.48 -4.00
C VAL A 87 14.82 -10.88 -3.26
N PRO A 88 14.25 -11.60 -2.28
CA PRO A 88 13.12 -11.08 -1.50
C PRO A 88 13.48 -9.76 -0.83
N THR A 89 12.61 -8.75 -0.95
CA THR A 89 12.87 -7.39 -0.49
C THR A 89 11.73 -6.83 0.34
N ASN A 90 12.05 -5.90 1.23
CA ASN A 90 11.15 -4.99 1.91
C ASN A 90 11.60 -3.52 1.75
N ASP A 91 12.56 -3.31 0.87
CA ASP A 91 13.07 -1.97 0.54
C ASP A 91 12.01 -1.18 -0.23
N THR A 92 11.75 0.04 0.24
CA THR A 92 10.72 0.90 -0.34
C THR A 92 11.05 1.29 -1.79
N MET A 93 12.32 1.56 -2.10
CA MET A 93 12.73 1.98 -3.44
C MET A 93 12.58 0.83 -4.46
N ASP A 94 12.99 -0.38 -4.08
CA ASP A 94 12.88 -1.57 -4.94
C ASP A 94 11.40 -1.88 -5.25
N ILE A 95 10.54 -1.85 -4.22
CA ILE A 95 9.10 -2.13 -4.34
C ILE A 95 8.41 -1.06 -5.18
N VAL A 96 8.73 0.23 -4.96
CA VAL A 96 8.16 1.34 -5.75
C VAL A 96 8.63 1.28 -7.20
N GLY A 97 9.92 1.10 -7.46
CA GLY A 97 10.47 1.00 -8.82
C GLY A 97 9.87 -0.16 -9.62
N ALA A 98 9.73 -1.33 -8.99
CA ALA A 98 9.04 -2.47 -9.60
C ALA A 98 7.57 -2.18 -9.89
N ALA A 99 6.87 -1.51 -8.97
CA ALA A 99 5.47 -1.14 -9.15
C ALA A 99 5.26 -0.16 -10.30
N GLU A 100 6.13 0.85 -10.46
CA GLU A 100 6.09 1.80 -11.57
C GLU A 100 6.34 1.12 -12.93
N THR A 101 7.33 0.22 -13.00
CA THR A 101 7.60 -0.57 -14.20
C THR A 101 6.40 -1.44 -14.61
N LEU A 102 5.75 -2.07 -13.64
CA LEU A 102 4.54 -2.85 -13.90
C LEU A 102 3.39 -1.96 -14.39
N LEU A 103 3.19 -0.79 -13.76
CA LEU A 103 2.17 0.16 -14.17
C LEU A 103 2.35 0.60 -15.63
N ASP A 104 3.58 0.98 -16.02
CA ASP A 104 3.88 1.41 -17.40
C ASP A 104 3.50 0.32 -18.42
N SER A 105 3.61 -0.96 -18.05
CA SER A 105 3.26 -2.08 -18.93
C SER A 105 1.77 -2.37 -19.07
N ILE A 106 0.94 -1.96 -18.10
CA ILE A 106 -0.52 -2.21 -18.10
C ILE A 106 -1.35 -0.96 -18.34
N TYR A 107 -0.73 0.22 -18.34
CA TYR A 107 -1.43 1.48 -18.59
C TYR A 107 -1.95 1.56 -20.03
N LYS A 108 -3.19 2.00 -20.18
CA LYS A 108 -3.80 2.30 -21.48
C LYS A 108 -4.28 3.75 -21.49
N LYS A 109 -3.78 4.53 -22.45
CA LYS A 109 -4.18 5.93 -22.62
C LYS A 109 -5.66 6.03 -23.03
N GLY A 110 -6.35 7.03 -22.51
CA GLY A 110 -7.76 7.30 -22.87
C GLY A 110 -8.79 6.63 -21.96
N LEU A 111 -8.40 5.72 -21.09
CA LEU A 111 -9.30 5.11 -20.12
C LEU A 111 -9.46 5.95 -18.86
N VAL A 112 -10.66 5.92 -18.27
CA VAL A 112 -10.96 6.56 -16.98
C VAL A 112 -10.82 5.53 -15.86
N TYR A 113 -9.72 5.61 -15.12
CA TYR A 113 -9.44 4.68 -14.03
C TYR A 113 -10.21 5.05 -12.77
N LYS A 114 -10.73 4.04 -12.08
CA LYS A 114 -11.51 4.18 -10.84
C LYS A 114 -10.78 3.63 -9.60
N LYS A 115 -9.88 2.68 -9.79
CA LYS A 115 -9.17 2.02 -8.68
C LYS A 115 -7.75 1.66 -9.08
N SER A 116 -6.82 1.80 -8.14
CA SER A 116 -5.47 1.25 -8.21
C SER A 116 -5.14 0.44 -6.97
N GLY A 117 -4.15 -0.43 -7.07
CA GLY A 117 -3.67 -1.20 -5.93
C GLY A 117 -2.36 -1.92 -6.20
N VAL A 118 -1.68 -2.24 -5.11
CA VAL A 118 -0.44 -3.02 -5.07
C VAL A 118 -0.64 -4.18 -4.12
N ILE A 119 -0.17 -5.34 -4.53
CA ILE A 119 -0.15 -6.56 -3.72
C ILE A 119 1.30 -7.03 -3.68
N VAL A 120 1.81 -7.27 -2.49
CA VAL A 120 3.10 -7.96 -2.27
C VAL A 120 2.83 -9.29 -1.59
N GLY A 121 3.53 -10.32 -1.98
CA GLY A 121 3.20 -11.65 -1.49
C GLY A 121 4.37 -12.62 -1.48
N ASP A 122 4.05 -13.85 -1.10
CA ASP A 122 5.03 -14.87 -0.74
C ASP A 122 6.03 -14.31 0.28
N ILE A 123 5.47 -13.84 1.41
CA ILE A 123 6.23 -13.15 2.43
C ILE A 123 6.98 -14.17 3.26
N ILE A 124 8.30 -14.00 3.31
CA ILE A 124 9.20 -14.79 4.14
C ILE A 124 9.81 -13.92 5.26
N PRO A 125 10.20 -14.53 6.39
CA PRO A 125 10.93 -13.81 7.44
C PRO A 125 12.26 -13.22 6.91
N GLN A 126 12.59 -12.01 7.35
CA GLN A 126 13.80 -11.31 6.89
C GLN A 126 15.10 -12.07 7.19
N ASN A 127 15.12 -12.90 8.23
CA ASN A 127 16.28 -13.74 8.60
C ASN A 127 16.43 -15.02 7.73
N GLN A 128 15.48 -15.31 6.82
CA GLN A 128 15.49 -16.48 5.94
C GLN A 128 15.81 -16.12 4.48
N ILE A 129 16.32 -14.92 4.23
CA ILE A 129 16.63 -14.48 2.88
C ILE A 129 17.95 -15.12 2.45
N GLN A 130 17.90 -15.78 1.30
CA GLN A 130 19.09 -16.23 0.59
C GLN A 130 19.54 -15.11 -0.35
N LEU A 131 20.73 -14.57 -0.08
CA LEU A 131 21.32 -13.54 -0.93
C LEU A 131 21.85 -14.13 -2.23
N ASN A 132 21.83 -13.31 -3.27
CA ASN A 132 22.49 -13.67 -4.52
C ASN A 132 24.02 -13.44 -4.35
N MET A 133 24.84 -14.30 -4.94
CA MET A 133 26.32 -14.25 -4.85
C MET A 133 26.90 -12.91 -5.35
N PHE A 134 26.14 -12.14 -6.12
CA PHE A 134 26.55 -10.85 -6.68
C PHE A 134 26.02 -9.62 -5.89
N GLU A 135 25.20 -9.82 -4.87
CA GLU A 135 24.74 -8.72 -4.00
C GLU A 135 25.69 -8.51 -2.82
N THR A 136 26.15 -7.27 -2.65
CA THR A 136 26.97 -6.89 -1.50
C THR A 136 26.10 -6.52 -0.32
N ASP A 137 26.30 -7.17 0.83
CA ASP A 137 25.61 -6.91 2.11
C ASP A 137 25.64 -5.43 2.54
N GLN A 138 26.68 -4.71 2.20
CA GLN A 138 26.85 -3.31 2.62
C GLN A 138 25.77 -2.37 2.10
N ASN A 139 25.32 -2.55 0.84
CA ASN A 139 24.26 -1.71 0.27
C ASN A 139 22.90 -2.00 0.93
N ARG A 140 22.65 -3.25 1.29
CA ARG A 140 21.43 -3.68 1.97
C ARG A 140 21.36 -3.11 3.39
N ILE A 141 22.44 -3.23 4.16
CA ILE A 141 22.52 -2.68 5.52
C ILE A 141 22.26 -1.17 5.54
N LYS A 142 22.86 -0.42 4.58
CA LYS A 142 22.59 1.02 4.44
C LYS A 142 21.12 1.33 4.14
N ARG A 143 20.49 0.57 3.24
CA ARG A 143 19.07 0.73 2.86
C ARG A 143 18.15 0.37 4.03
N ASP A 144 18.43 -0.70 4.75
CA ASP A 144 17.69 -1.10 5.95
C ASP A 144 17.74 -0.03 7.03
N SER A 145 18.93 0.57 7.26
CA SER A 145 19.12 1.68 8.19
C SER A 145 18.32 2.91 7.76
N LEU A 146 18.37 3.26 6.46
CA LEU A 146 17.59 4.38 5.91
C LEU A 146 16.09 4.16 6.05
N ASN A 147 15.57 2.99 5.65
CA ASN A 147 14.15 2.66 5.77
C ASN A 147 13.70 2.71 7.23
N SER A 148 14.51 2.20 8.16
CA SER A 148 14.23 2.24 9.60
C SER A 148 14.15 3.67 10.13
N ALA A 149 15.08 4.56 9.71
CA ALA A 149 15.04 5.96 10.08
C ALA A 149 13.81 6.69 9.55
N VAL A 150 13.45 6.44 8.28
CA VAL A 150 12.21 7.00 7.67
C VAL A 150 10.96 6.50 8.39
N ASP A 151 10.88 5.20 8.70
CA ASP A 151 9.76 4.63 9.42
C ASP A 151 9.63 5.24 10.82
N LEU A 152 10.73 5.43 11.54
CA LEU A 152 10.75 6.07 12.85
C LEU A 152 10.22 7.51 12.80
N ILE A 153 10.67 8.31 11.83
CA ILE A 153 10.20 9.69 11.64
C ILE A 153 8.70 9.69 11.34
N ASN A 154 8.24 8.83 10.44
CA ASN A 154 6.84 8.75 10.06
C ASN A 154 5.92 8.22 11.18
N GLN A 155 6.45 7.43 12.11
CA GLN A 155 5.72 6.97 13.29
C GLN A 155 5.65 8.04 14.39
N SER A 156 6.74 8.80 14.60
CA SER A 156 6.85 9.76 15.70
C SER A 156 6.21 11.11 15.39
N ILE A 157 6.39 11.63 14.17
CA ILE A 157 5.91 12.97 13.77
C ILE A 157 4.55 12.88 13.07
N GLY A 158 4.37 11.87 12.22
CA GLY A 158 3.14 11.67 11.48
C GLY A 158 3.37 10.97 10.14
N ARG A 159 2.34 10.28 9.65
CA ARG A 159 2.43 9.51 8.41
C ARG A 159 2.78 10.39 7.22
N ASN A 160 3.69 9.90 6.37
CA ASN A 160 4.16 10.58 5.16
C ASN A 160 4.89 11.92 5.42
N THR A 161 5.46 12.13 6.60
CA THR A 161 6.35 13.27 6.87
C THR A 161 7.57 13.19 5.94
N VAL A 162 8.17 12.00 5.84
CA VAL A 162 9.19 11.68 4.83
C VAL A 162 8.62 10.68 3.86
N HIS A 163 8.67 11.00 2.56
CA HIS A 163 8.15 10.12 1.51
C HIS A 163 8.98 10.24 0.22
N ILE A 164 8.86 9.24 -0.64
CA ILE A 164 9.55 9.24 -1.94
C ILE A 164 8.85 10.24 -2.87
N GLY A 165 9.63 11.00 -3.66
CA GLY A 165 9.11 12.02 -4.57
C GLY A 165 8.05 11.52 -5.56
N SER A 166 8.14 10.26 -6.00
CA SER A 166 7.15 9.65 -6.90
C SER A 166 5.75 9.48 -6.29
N GLN A 167 5.61 9.58 -4.97
CA GLN A 167 4.29 9.54 -4.31
C GLN A 167 3.47 10.82 -4.52
N GLY A 168 4.08 11.90 -5.02
CA GLY A 168 3.44 13.20 -5.18
C GLY A 168 3.09 13.88 -3.86
N ILE A 169 2.89 15.19 -3.93
CA ILE A 169 2.56 16.02 -2.76
C ILE A 169 1.05 16.23 -2.66
N ALA A 170 0.40 16.63 -3.75
CA ALA A 170 -0.99 17.07 -3.76
C ALA A 170 -2.03 15.95 -3.68
N LYS A 171 -1.67 14.72 -4.08
CA LYS A 171 -2.52 13.50 -4.05
C LYS A 171 -3.98 13.73 -4.47
N VAL A 172 -4.18 14.44 -5.57
CA VAL A 172 -5.50 14.84 -6.10
C VAL A 172 -6.44 13.65 -6.35
N TRP A 173 -5.86 12.45 -6.58
CA TRP A 173 -6.58 11.20 -6.81
C TRP A 173 -7.28 10.64 -5.57
N GLN A 174 -6.97 11.12 -4.36
CA GLN A 174 -7.55 10.59 -3.12
C GLN A 174 -9.06 10.82 -3.04
N LEU A 175 -9.73 9.93 -2.28
CA LEU A 175 -11.13 10.13 -1.94
C LEU A 175 -11.29 11.40 -1.09
N LYS A 176 -12.23 12.22 -1.45
CA LYS A 176 -12.65 13.36 -0.64
C LYS A 176 -13.39 12.86 0.59
N GLN A 177 -12.91 13.22 1.76
CA GLN A 177 -13.52 12.87 3.05
C GLN A 177 -14.07 14.15 3.72
N GLU A 178 -15.01 14.81 3.05
CA GLU A 178 -15.54 16.11 3.49
C GLU A 178 -16.64 15.99 4.56
N LYS A 179 -17.25 14.80 4.70
CA LYS A 179 -18.36 14.55 5.62
C LYS A 179 -18.09 13.31 6.47
N LEU A 180 -17.08 13.39 7.32
CA LEU A 180 -16.79 12.31 8.27
C LEU A 180 -17.66 12.49 9.52
N SER A 181 -18.20 11.40 10.04
CA SER A 181 -18.78 11.40 11.39
C SER A 181 -17.67 11.58 12.42
N PRO A 182 -17.97 12.14 13.60
CA PRO A 182 -17.04 12.16 14.72
C PRO A 182 -16.56 10.76 15.09
N CYS A 183 -15.35 10.69 15.63
CA CYS A 183 -14.71 9.40 15.98
C CYS A 183 -15.09 8.98 17.41
N TYR A 184 -16.36 8.71 17.67
CA TYR A 184 -16.92 8.43 19.01
C TYR A 184 -16.22 7.28 19.77
N THR A 185 -15.63 6.32 19.08
CA THR A 185 -14.99 5.13 19.69
C THR A 185 -13.49 5.24 19.86
N THR A 186 -12.84 6.23 19.24
CA THR A 186 -11.38 6.35 19.19
C THR A 186 -10.84 7.71 19.62
N LYS A 187 -11.70 8.70 19.80
CA LYS A 187 -11.33 10.08 20.16
C LYS A 187 -12.19 10.59 21.30
N TRP A 188 -11.62 10.69 22.50
CA TRP A 188 -12.33 11.17 23.71
C TRP A 188 -12.99 12.55 23.55
N GLY A 189 -12.37 13.47 22.79
CA GLY A 189 -12.91 14.79 22.52
C GLY A 189 -14.16 14.80 21.64
N ASP A 190 -14.40 13.74 20.89
CA ASP A 190 -15.53 13.60 19.96
C ASP A 190 -16.75 12.91 20.63
N LEU A 191 -16.63 12.47 21.89
CA LEU A 191 -17.75 11.88 22.65
C LEU A 191 -18.89 12.89 22.81
N LEU A 192 -20.13 12.41 22.62
CA LEU A 192 -21.34 13.19 22.86
C LEU A 192 -21.40 13.57 24.36
N ARG A 193 -21.45 14.86 24.62
CA ARG A 193 -21.68 15.38 25.99
C ARG A 193 -23.17 15.56 26.20
N VAL A 194 -23.74 14.77 27.11
CA VAL A 194 -25.12 14.95 27.58
C VAL A 194 -25.10 16.08 28.60
N ARG A 195 -25.93 17.11 28.38
CA ARG A 195 -26.23 18.13 29.40
C ARG A 195 -27.45 17.63 30.19
N CYS A 196 -27.25 17.28 31.44
CA CYS A 196 -28.35 17.05 32.39
C CYS A 196 -28.93 18.36 32.85
#